data_ad32c5ba25b999b726ee8abef32c4929
#
_entry.id   ad32c5ba25b999b726ee8abef32c4929
#
_cell.length_a   1.000
_cell.length_b   1.000
_cell.length_c   1.000
_cell.angle_alpha   90.00
_cell.angle_beta   90.00
_cell.angle_gamma   90.00
#
_symmetry.space_group_name_H-M   'P 1'
#
loop_
_entity.id
_entity.type
_entity.pdbx_description
1 polymer ?
#
loop_
_entity_poly.entity_id
_entity_poly.type
_entity_poly.pdbx_seq_one_letter_code
_entity_poly.pdbx_strand_id
1 'polypeptide(L)'
;MHSPAAVAPLSRRDRLFIWICLVLITALAWAYLVYLRRQMSSSMAHDVMMAEMGMTMDMPRTPADVFFTFAMWAVMMIGMMAGPATPMLLLFGGMQRTRASGPLPMALPLFGLGYLAVWAGFSACAAIAQEALHRAALLSPAMAASSPRVGGAILIAAGAYQLTPFKGACLTQCRSPLGFLMSNWRDGARGAFRMGVSHGVYCLGCCWALMCVLFAVGVMNLLWVAALTALVLLEKVGPFGAIAARVTGVVMIAVGVMWL
;
A
#
# COMPACT_ATOMS: atom_id res chain seq x y z
N MET A 1 18.40 37.36 -4.26
CA MET A 1 17.15 37.00 -3.57
C MET A 1 16.19 36.51 -4.64
N HIS A 2 16.11 35.19 -4.85
CA HIS A 2 15.12 34.62 -5.79
C HIS A 2 13.79 34.53 -5.03
N SER A 3 12.81 35.30 -5.47
CA SER A 3 11.42 35.19 -5.00
C SER A 3 10.98 33.73 -5.13
N PRO A 4 10.36 33.12 -4.10
CA PRO A 4 9.84 31.76 -4.23
C PRO A 4 8.81 31.76 -5.36
N ALA A 5 9.13 31.06 -6.45
CA ALA A 5 8.23 30.93 -7.60
C ALA A 5 6.89 30.40 -7.07
N ALA A 6 5.87 31.24 -7.14
CA ALA A 6 4.52 30.87 -6.74
C ALA A 6 4.10 29.64 -7.57
N VAL A 7 3.79 28.54 -6.89
CA VAL A 7 3.29 27.32 -7.55
C VAL A 7 1.98 27.68 -8.25
N ALA A 8 1.98 27.69 -9.58
CA ALA A 8 0.75 27.96 -10.31
C ALA A 8 -0.26 26.84 -10.05
N PRO A 9 -1.49 27.16 -9.68
CA PRO A 9 -2.49 26.13 -9.47
C PRO A 9 -2.77 25.38 -10.77
N LEU A 10 -2.91 24.04 -10.68
CA LEU A 10 -3.39 23.24 -11.81
C LEU A 10 -4.70 23.80 -12.34
N SER A 11 -4.90 23.73 -13.67
CA SER A 11 -6.20 24.08 -14.25
C SER A 11 -7.29 23.20 -13.63
N ARG A 12 -8.50 23.71 -13.52
CA ARG A 12 -9.66 22.92 -13.01
C ARG A 12 -9.81 21.62 -13.79
N ARG A 13 -9.59 21.65 -15.09
CA ARG A 13 -9.69 20.50 -15.99
C ARG A 13 -8.66 19.42 -15.65
N ASP A 14 -7.38 19.78 -15.47
CA ASP A 14 -6.34 18.79 -15.17
C ASP A 14 -6.52 18.20 -13.79
N ARG A 15 -6.88 19.03 -12.81
CA ARG A 15 -7.17 18.57 -11.46
C ARG A 15 -8.33 17.58 -11.45
N LEU A 16 -9.41 17.88 -12.18
CA LEU A 16 -10.56 16.99 -12.31
C LEU A 16 -10.16 15.68 -13.01
N PHE A 17 -9.36 15.75 -14.07
CA PHE A 17 -8.88 14.57 -14.78
C PHE A 17 -8.05 13.65 -13.86
N ILE A 18 -7.11 14.20 -13.09
CA ILE A 18 -6.31 13.43 -12.12
C ILE A 18 -7.22 12.78 -11.09
N TRP A 19 -8.20 13.51 -10.54
CA TRP A 19 -9.15 12.96 -9.59
C TRP A 19 -9.99 11.83 -10.18
N ILE A 20 -10.52 12.00 -11.37
CA ILE A 20 -11.31 10.97 -12.07
C ILE A 20 -10.47 9.72 -12.28
N CYS A 21 -9.24 9.84 -12.79
CA CYS A 21 -8.34 8.70 -12.99
C CYS A 21 -8.05 7.96 -11.67
N LEU A 22 -7.73 8.69 -10.59
CA LEU A 22 -7.42 8.09 -9.29
C LEU A 22 -8.64 7.40 -8.68
N VAL A 23 -9.82 8.02 -8.76
CA VAL A 23 -11.08 7.44 -8.27
C VAL A 23 -11.42 6.16 -9.06
N LEU A 24 -11.31 6.21 -10.39
CA LEU A 24 -11.57 5.04 -11.24
C LEU A 24 -10.60 3.89 -10.95
N ILE A 25 -9.30 4.17 -10.86
CA ILE A 25 -8.29 3.15 -10.54
C ILE A 25 -8.57 2.54 -9.16
N THR A 26 -8.87 3.37 -8.17
CA THR A 26 -9.20 2.92 -6.81
C THR A 26 -10.48 2.06 -6.81
N ALA A 27 -11.53 2.53 -7.46
CA ALA A 27 -12.81 1.82 -7.55
C ALA A 27 -12.65 0.46 -8.26
N LEU A 28 -11.91 0.41 -9.37
CA LEU A 28 -11.62 -0.84 -10.08
C LEU A 28 -10.80 -1.81 -9.23
N ALA A 29 -9.79 -1.30 -8.51
CA ALA A 29 -8.99 -2.12 -7.60
C ALA A 29 -9.86 -2.73 -6.49
N TRP A 30 -10.73 -1.95 -5.86
CA TRP A 30 -11.63 -2.45 -4.82
C TRP A 30 -12.69 -3.41 -5.38
N ALA A 31 -13.26 -3.12 -6.56
CA ALA A 31 -14.20 -4.03 -7.22
C ALA A 31 -13.56 -5.39 -7.51
N TYR A 32 -12.31 -5.38 -8.00
CA TYR A 32 -11.54 -6.59 -8.25
C TYR A 32 -11.25 -7.38 -6.95
N LEU A 33 -10.90 -6.70 -5.86
CA LEU A 33 -10.68 -7.35 -4.55
C LEU A 33 -11.97 -7.99 -4.01
N VAL A 34 -13.11 -7.32 -4.16
CA VAL A 34 -14.43 -7.88 -3.80
C VAL A 34 -14.74 -9.11 -4.65
N TYR A 35 -14.48 -9.04 -5.94
CA TYR A 35 -14.66 -10.18 -6.85
C TYR A 35 -13.79 -11.37 -6.43
N LEU A 36 -12.49 -11.16 -6.21
CA LEU A 36 -11.57 -12.21 -5.76
C LEU A 36 -12.01 -12.84 -4.43
N ARG A 37 -12.41 -12.02 -3.46
CA ARG A 37 -12.91 -12.53 -2.19
C ARG A 37 -14.12 -13.43 -2.37
N ARG A 38 -15.07 -13.06 -3.24
CA ARG A 38 -16.26 -13.89 -3.53
C ARG A 38 -15.87 -15.22 -4.16
N GLN A 39 -14.94 -15.20 -5.13
CA GLN A 39 -14.43 -16.43 -5.73
C GLN A 39 -13.76 -17.35 -4.70
N MET A 40 -12.87 -16.78 -3.85
CA MET A 40 -12.21 -17.57 -2.81
C MET A 40 -13.20 -18.15 -1.80
N SER A 41 -14.27 -17.43 -1.42
CA SER A 41 -15.29 -17.95 -0.52
C SER A 41 -16.02 -19.14 -1.13
N SER A 42 -16.32 -19.10 -2.42
CA SER A 42 -16.98 -20.21 -3.13
C SER A 42 -16.07 -21.42 -3.29
N SER A 43 -14.78 -21.20 -3.59
CA SER A 43 -13.79 -22.29 -3.65
C SER A 43 -13.62 -22.97 -2.30
N MET A 44 -13.44 -22.18 -1.22
CA MET A 44 -13.30 -22.74 0.14
C MET A 44 -14.54 -23.55 0.56
N ALA A 45 -15.75 -23.09 0.23
CA ALA A 45 -16.98 -23.84 0.52
C ALA A 45 -17.01 -25.17 -0.25
N HIS A 46 -16.55 -25.16 -1.50
CA HIS A 46 -16.42 -26.37 -2.31
C HIS A 46 -15.38 -27.33 -1.74
N ASP A 47 -14.20 -26.83 -1.35
CA ASP A 47 -13.11 -27.63 -0.79
C ASP A 47 -13.52 -28.28 0.55
N VAL A 48 -14.26 -27.57 1.40
CA VAL A 48 -14.82 -28.10 2.64
C VAL A 48 -15.82 -29.25 2.34
N MET A 49 -16.70 -29.05 1.37
CA MET A 49 -17.66 -30.09 0.98
C MET A 49 -16.97 -31.34 0.40
N MET A 50 -15.91 -31.15 -0.39
CA MET A 50 -15.09 -32.25 -0.93
C MET A 50 -14.33 -32.98 0.17
N ALA A 51 -13.81 -32.26 1.15
CA ALA A 51 -13.14 -32.84 2.33
C ALA A 51 -14.09 -33.68 3.19
N GLU A 52 -15.34 -33.23 3.39
CA GLU A 52 -16.38 -33.99 4.10
C GLU A 52 -16.75 -35.31 3.36
N MET A 53 -16.61 -35.31 2.02
CA MET A 53 -16.81 -36.53 1.19
C MET A 53 -15.57 -37.44 1.14
N GLY A 54 -14.50 -37.08 1.87
CA GLY A 54 -13.24 -37.83 1.88
C GLY A 54 -12.37 -37.65 0.64
N MET A 55 -12.67 -36.68 -0.21
CA MET A 55 -11.95 -36.37 -1.45
C MET A 55 -11.09 -35.12 -1.24
N THR A 56 -9.93 -35.25 -0.61
CA THR A 56 -8.95 -34.16 -0.52
C THR A 56 -8.01 -34.20 -1.72
N MET A 57 -8.09 -33.21 -2.58
CA MET A 57 -7.09 -32.99 -3.64
C MET A 57 -6.04 -31.98 -3.15
N ASP A 58 -4.90 -32.47 -2.72
CA ASP A 58 -3.74 -31.63 -2.43
C ASP A 58 -3.07 -31.29 -3.77
N MET A 59 -3.51 -30.22 -4.42
CA MET A 59 -2.90 -29.78 -5.68
C MET A 59 -1.59 -29.02 -5.41
N PRO A 60 -0.46 -29.48 -5.99
CA PRO A 60 0.80 -28.79 -5.83
C PRO A 60 0.70 -27.37 -6.42
N ARG A 61 1.17 -26.37 -5.65
CA ARG A 61 1.19 -24.99 -6.10
C ARG A 61 2.16 -24.81 -7.27
N THR A 62 1.69 -24.11 -8.28
CA THR A 62 2.39 -23.83 -9.52
C THR A 62 3.03 -22.42 -9.47
N PRO A 63 4.02 -22.10 -10.33
CA PRO A 63 4.51 -20.75 -10.51
C PRO A 63 3.40 -19.73 -10.87
N ALA A 64 2.34 -20.19 -11.53
CA ALA A 64 1.18 -19.36 -11.86
C ALA A 64 0.47 -18.86 -10.60
N ASP A 65 0.37 -19.68 -9.55
CA ASP A 65 -0.27 -19.30 -8.29
C ASP A 65 0.51 -18.17 -7.59
N VAL A 66 1.84 -18.21 -7.67
CA VAL A 66 2.70 -17.13 -7.15
C VAL A 66 2.48 -15.84 -7.94
N PHE A 67 2.34 -15.95 -9.26
CA PHE A 67 2.04 -14.79 -10.10
C PHE A 67 0.66 -14.19 -9.77
N PHE A 68 -0.37 -15.01 -9.60
CA PHE A 68 -1.71 -14.51 -9.20
C PHE A 68 -1.69 -13.90 -7.80
N THR A 69 -0.91 -14.46 -6.86
CA THR A 69 -0.70 -13.89 -5.54
C THR A 69 -0.01 -12.53 -5.65
N PHE A 70 1.02 -12.39 -6.46
CA PHE A 70 1.65 -11.11 -6.76
C PHE A 70 0.65 -10.10 -7.34
N ALA A 71 -0.13 -10.49 -8.35
CA ALA A 71 -1.13 -9.62 -8.96
C ALA A 71 -2.18 -9.15 -7.95
N MET A 72 -2.64 -10.04 -7.08
CA MET A 72 -3.55 -9.71 -5.97
C MET A 72 -2.94 -8.66 -5.05
N TRP A 73 -1.69 -8.87 -4.58
CA TRP A 73 -0.99 -7.90 -3.74
C TRP A 73 -0.79 -6.57 -4.45
N ALA A 74 -0.41 -6.58 -5.74
CA ALA A 74 -0.20 -5.36 -6.51
C ALA A 74 -1.49 -4.53 -6.64
N VAL A 75 -2.62 -5.17 -6.98
CA VAL A 75 -3.91 -4.48 -7.06
C VAL A 75 -4.36 -3.98 -5.69
N MET A 76 -4.15 -4.76 -4.62
CA MET A 76 -4.47 -4.35 -3.25
C MET A 76 -3.64 -3.12 -2.85
N MET A 77 -2.34 -3.10 -3.12
CA MET A 77 -1.48 -1.93 -2.84
C MET A 77 -1.92 -0.70 -3.64
N ILE A 78 -2.31 -0.85 -4.90
CA ILE A 78 -2.86 0.26 -5.69
C ILE A 78 -4.13 0.80 -5.02
N GLY A 79 -5.07 -0.06 -4.66
CA GLY A 79 -6.32 0.33 -4.01
C GLY A 79 -6.14 1.04 -2.68
N MET A 80 -5.14 0.64 -1.89
CA MET A 80 -4.84 1.23 -0.58
C MET A 80 -4.03 2.52 -0.67
N MET A 81 -3.14 2.65 -1.66
CA MET A 81 -2.13 3.71 -1.71
C MET A 81 -2.42 4.83 -2.71
N ALA A 82 -3.40 4.68 -3.61
CA ALA A 82 -3.79 5.73 -4.54
C ALA A 82 -4.30 6.99 -3.82
N GLY A 83 -5.14 6.84 -2.79
CA GLY A 83 -5.64 7.94 -1.98
C GLY A 83 -4.51 8.74 -1.30
N PRO A 84 -3.64 8.10 -0.51
CA PRO A 84 -2.49 8.76 0.12
C PRO A 84 -1.50 9.42 -0.86
N ALA A 85 -1.38 8.95 -2.10
CA ALA A 85 -0.51 9.53 -3.13
C ALA A 85 -1.12 10.78 -3.80
N THR A 86 -2.43 10.97 -3.69
CA THR A 86 -3.16 12.05 -4.39
C THR A 86 -2.60 13.44 -4.15
N PRO A 87 -2.34 13.90 -2.91
CA PRO A 87 -1.81 15.24 -2.66
C PRO A 87 -0.47 15.49 -3.35
N MET A 88 0.39 14.46 -3.36
CA MET A 88 1.69 14.52 -4.01
C MET A 88 1.56 14.64 -5.53
N LEU A 89 0.70 13.85 -6.16
CA LEU A 89 0.48 13.88 -7.61
C LEU A 89 -0.09 15.22 -8.06
N LEU A 90 -1.04 15.78 -7.32
CA LEU A 90 -1.61 17.09 -7.63
C LEU A 90 -0.58 18.20 -7.52
N LEU A 91 0.25 18.18 -6.47
CA LEU A 91 1.28 19.20 -6.27
C LEU A 91 2.41 19.06 -7.31
N PHE A 92 2.84 17.83 -7.60
CA PHE A 92 3.83 17.56 -8.64
C PHE A 92 3.36 18.09 -9.99
N GLY A 93 2.11 17.81 -10.38
CA GLY A 93 1.53 18.32 -11.62
C GLY A 93 1.49 19.86 -11.67
N GLY A 94 1.19 20.54 -10.56
CA GLY A 94 1.22 22.00 -10.46
C GLY A 94 2.64 22.58 -10.64
N MET A 95 3.62 21.99 -9.94
CA MET A 95 5.03 22.42 -10.03
C MET A 95 5.63 22.15 -11.41
N GLN A 96 5.26 21.04 -12.06
CA GLN A 96 5.72 20.71 -13.40
C GLN A 96 5.32 21.77 -14.43
N ARG A 97 4.13 22.35 -14.31
CA ARG A 97 3.69 23.44 -15.21
C ARG A 97 4.48 24.72 -15.03
N THR A 98 4.96 25.01 -13.82
CA THR A 98 5.69 26.25 -13.54
C THR A 98 7.17 26.17 -13.78
N ARG A 99 7.79 24.99 -13.59
CA ARG A 99 9.25 24.82 -13.58
C ARG A 99 9.81 24.15 -14.83
N ALA A 100 9.04 23.29 -15.48
CA ALA A 100 9.56 22.47 -16.56
C ALA A 100 9.11 22.96 -17.94
N SER A 101 10.06 23.04 -18.86
CA SER A 101 9.83 23.32 -20.27
C SER A 101 9.22 22.13 -21.05
N GLY A 102 8.89 21.01 -20.36
CA GLY A 102 8.42 19.77 -20.95
C GLY A 102 6.91 19.54 -20.78
N PRO A 103 6.33 18.68 -21.63
CA PRO A 103 4.89 18.43 -21.62
C PRO A 103 4.45 17.71 -20.34
N LEU A 104 3.49 18.31 -19.63
CA LEU A 104 2.82 17.76 -18.45
C LEU A 104 2.30 16.32 -18.65
N PRO A 105 1.75 15.94 -19.83
CA PRO A 105 1.18 14.63 -20.04
C PRO A 105 2.12 13.45 -19.81
N MET A 106 3.44 13.63 -19.99
CA MET A 106 4.41 12.54 -19.82
C MET A 106 5.04 12.48 -18.41
N ALA A 107 5.24 13.62 -17.76
CA ALA A 107 5.93 13.65 -16.47
C ALA A 107 5.09 13.03 -15.33
N LEU A 108 3.79 13.30 -15.31
CA LEU A 108 2.88 12.81 -14.28
C LEU A 108 2.74 11.28 -14.29
N PRO A 109 2.47 10.60 -15.44
CA PRO A 109 2.47 9.15 -15.50
C PRO A 109 3.83 8.54 -15.13
N LEU A 110 4.96 9.15 -15.54
CA LEU A 110 6.28 8.65 -15.18
C LEU A 110 6.56 8.73 -13.67
N PHE A 111 6.12 9.80 -13.01
CA PHE A 111 6.16 9.88 -11.56
C PHE A 111 5.31 8.76 -10.94
N GLY A 112 4.08 8.58 -11.42
CA GLY A 112 3.19 7.49 -10.99
C GLY A 112 3.79 6.10 -11.19
N LEU A 113 4.41 5.85 -12.36
CA LEU A 113 5.10 4.58 -12.64
C LEU A 113 6.28 4.34 -11.69
N GLY A 114 7.07 5.35 -11.36
CA GLY A 114 8.14 5.24 -10.38
C GLY A 114 7.60 4.86 -8.99
N TYR A 115 6.51 5.47 -8.57
CA TYR A 115 5.82 5.14 -7.33
C TYR A 115 5.27 3.71 -7.34
N LEU A 116 4.60 3.31 -8.41
CA LEU A 116 4.05 1.96 -8.57
C LEU A 116 5.13 0.88 -8.65
N ALA A 117 6.30 1.19 -9.23
CA ALA A 117 7.42 0.25 -9.28
C ALA A 117 7.89 -0.18 -7.87
N VAL A 118 7.92 0.75 -6.90
CA VAL A 118 8.25 0.44 -5.51
C VAL A 118 7.19 -0.46 -4.89
N TRP A 119 5.91 -0.17 -5.12
CA TRP A 119 4.81 -1.00 -4.60
C TRP A 119 4.72 -2.36 -5.29
N ALA A 120 5.07 -2.45 -6.57
CA ALA A 120 5.21 -3.73 -7.27
C ALA A 120 6.36 -4.57 -6.65
N GLY A 121 7.49 -3.96 -6.34
CA GLY A 121 8.58 -4.62 -5.62
C GLY A 121 8.15 -5.14 -4.25
N PHE A 122 7.43 -4.33 -3.46
CA PHE A 122 6.86 -4.79 -2.19
C PHE A 122 5.86 -5.94 -2.40
N SER A 123 4.99 -5.86 -3.41
CA SER A 123 4.01 -6.89 -3.71
C SER A 123 4.66 -8.21 -4.10
N ALA A 124 5.79 -8.17 -4.82
CA ALA A 124 6.59 -9.36 -5.13
C ALA A 124 7.18 -9.97 -3.86
N CYS A 125 7.78 -9.16 -2.98
CA CYS A 125 8.28 -9.63 -1.69
C CYS A 125 7.17 -10.22 -0.82
N ALA A 126 5.99 -9.57 -0.79
CA ALA A 126 4.84 -10.05 -0.03
C ALA A 126 4.30 -11.37 -0.57
N ALA A 127 4.24 -11.55 -1.89
CA ALA A 127 3.82 -12.81 -2.52
C ALA A 127 4.80 -13.95 -2.20
N ILE A 128 6.10 -13.70 -2.27
CA ILE A 128 7.13 -14.68 -1.90
C ILE A 128 7.04 -15.01 -0.40
N ALA A 129 6.88 -14.01 0.46
CA ALA A 129 6.71 -14.22 1.90
C ALA A 129 5.44 -15.03 2.20
N GLN A 130 4.33 -14.75 1.53
CA GLN A 130 3.08 -15.50 1.67
C GLN A 130 3.27 -16.98 1.28
N GLU A 131 3.96 -17.25 0.18
CA GLU A 131 4.27 -18.61 -0.25
C GLU A 131 5.17 -19.34 0.77
N ALA A 132 6.22 -18.66 1.28
CA ALA A 132 7.11 -19.21 2.30
C ALA A 132 6.36 -19.52 3.60
N LEU A 133 5.50 -18.61 4.07
CA LEU A 133 4.68 -18.80 5.25
C LEU A 133 3.66 -19.93 5.08
N HIS A 134 3.12 -20.08 3.87
CA HIS A 134 2.20 -21.16 3.55
C HIS A 134 2.92 -22.53 3.60
N ARG A 135 4.09 -22.65 2.97
CA ARG A 135 4.93 -23.87 3.02
C ARG A 135 5.35 -24.23 4.44
N ALA A 136 5.58 -23.23 5.28
CA ALA A 136 5.89 -23.42 6.69
C ALA A 136 4.66 -23.75 7.58
N ALA A 137 3.45 -23.91 6.99
CA ALA A 137 2.18 -24.10 7.68
C ALA A 137 1.84 -22.99 8.73
N LEU A 138 2.39 -21.79 8.53
CA LEU A 138 2.16 -20.63 9.38
C LEU A 138 0.95 -19.80 8.95
N LEU A 139 0.35 -20.11 7.80
CA LEU A 139 -0.88 -19.49 7.31
C LEU A 139 -2.02 -20.53 7.24
N SER A 140 -3.19 -20.10 7.67
CA SER A 140 -4.42 -20.84 7.51
C SER A 140 -4.92 -20.79 6.04
N PRO A 141 -5.89 -21.64 5.63
CA PRO A 141 -6.54 -21.54 4.33
C PRO A 141 -7.14 -20.15 4.05
N ALA A 142 -7.56 -19.41 5.09
CA ALA A 142 -8.04 -18.04 5.00
C ALA A 142 -6.91 -17.00 4.84
N MET A 143 -5.67 -17.43 4.61
CA MET A 143 -4.46 -16.57 4.49
C MET A 143 -4.24 -15.66 5.70
N ALA A 144 -4.64 -16.09 6.88
CA ALA A 144 -4.34 -15.48 8.17
C ALA A 144 -3.32 -16.33 8.92
N ALA A 145 -2.70 -15.78 9.97
CA ALA A 145 -1.80 -16.53 10.84
C ALA A 145 -2.49 -17.80 11.38
N SER A 146 -1.83 -18.94 11.26
CA SER A 146 -2.36 -20.25 11.68
C SER A 146 -2.52 -20.38 13.20
N SER A 147 -1.82 -19.55 13.98
CA SER A 147 -1.95 -19.52 15.43
C SER A 147 -1.98 -18.08 15.95
N PRO A 148 -2.66 -17.84 17.10
CA PRO A 148 -2.67 -16.53 17.75
C PRO A 148 -1.26 -16.02 18.06
N ARG A 149 -0.33 -16.90 18.43
CA ARG A 149 1.07 -16.53 18.74
C ARG A 149 1.79 -15.93 17.55
N VAL A 150 1.63 -16.51 16.34
CA VAL A 150 2.22 -15.95 15.12
C VAL A 150 1.60 -14.59 14.80
N GLY A 151 0.26 -14.49 14.90
CA GLY A 151 -0.44 -13.21 14.71
C GLY A 151 0.00 -12.17 15.75
N GLY A 152 0.13 -12.56 17.03
CA GLY A 152 0.61 -11.70 18.11
C GLY A 152 2.03 -11.18 17.86
N ALA A 153 2.95 -12.04 17.43
CA ALA A 153 4.32 -11.64 17.10
C ALA A 153 4.35 -10.63 15.96
N ILE A 154 3.55 -10.81 14.90
CA ILE A 154 3.44 -9.87 13.79
C ILE A 154 2.90 -8.51 14.28
N LEU A 155 1.86 -8.51 15.13
CA LEU A 155 1.28 -7.29 15.69
C LEU A 155 2.28 -6.53 16.57
N ILE A 156 3.02 -7.24 17.43
CA ILE A 156 4.04 -6.64 18.29
C ILE A 156 5.15 -6.02 17.41
N ALA A 157 5.65 -6.74 16.41
CA ALA A 157 6.70 -6.24 15.52
C ALA A 157 6.22 -5.01 14.73
N ALA A 158 5.01 -5.04 14.19
CA ALA A 158 4.41 -3.91 13.49
C ALA A 158 4.18 -2.71 14.42
N GLY A 159 3.66 -2.96 15.63
CA GLY A 159 3.45 -1.93 16.63
C GLY A 159 4.76 -1.29 17.12
N ALA A 160 5.80 -2.09 17.34
CA ALA A 160 7.12 -1.61 17.68
C ALA A 160 7.69 -0.72 16.56
N TYR A 161 7.55 -1.14 15.29
CA TYR A 161 7.96 -0.33 14.14
C TYR A 161 7.21 1.01 14.09
N GLN A 162 5.91 1.03 14.41
CA GLN A 162 5.09 2.26 14.47
C GLN A 162 5.69 3.33 15.40
N LEU A 163 6.40 2.90 16.45
CA LEU A 163 7.01 3.79 17.44
C LEU A 163 8.44 4.21 17.10
N THR A 164 9.02 3.66 16.02
CA THR A 164 10.40 3.95 15.64
C THR A 164 10.59 5.35 15.06
N PRO A 165 11.75 5.97 15.24
CA PRO A 165 12.09 7.22 14.58
C PRO A 165 12.17 7.08 13.04
N PHE A 166 12.50 5.90 12.53
CA PHE A 166 12.53 5.62 11.09
C PHE A 166 11.18 5.84 10.42
N LYS A 167 10.10 5.26 11.02
CA LYS A 167 8.75 5.54 10.53
C LYS A 167 8.45 7.03 10.60
N GLY A 168 8.79 7.69 11.71
CA GLY A 168 8.58 9.13 11.88
C GLY A 168 9.25 9.96 10.78
N ALA A 169 10.51 9.68 10.45
CA ALA A 169 11.23 10.34 9.38
C ALA A 169 10.60 10.12 8.01
N CYS A 170 10.23 8.88 7.67
CA CYS A 170 9.54 8.58 6.42
C CYS A 170 8.16 9.25 6.33
N LEU A 171 7.40 9.22 7.42
CA LEU A 171 6.07 9.83 7.51
C LEU A 171 6.13 11.35 7.32
N THR A 172 7.12 12.02 7.87
CA THR A 172 7.33 13.47 7.69
C THR A 172 7.50 13.83 6.22
N GLN A 173 8.25 13.05 5.44
CA GLN A 173 8.42 13.27 4.01
C GLN A 173 7.09 13.06 3.24
N CYS A 174 6.30 12.05 3.63
CA CYS A 174 4.99 11.81 3.01
C CYS A 174 3.98 12.90 3.35
N ARG A 175 4.06 13.50 4.54
CA ARG A 175 3.14 14.56 5.02
C ARG A 175 3.52 15.96 4.52
N SER A 176 4.73 16.14 4.00
CA SER A 176 5.22 17.42 3.46
C SER A 176 5.54 17.31 1.98
N PRO A 177 4.53 17.15 1.10
CA PRO A 177 4.76 16.94 -0.33
C PRO A 177 5.49 18.13 -0.97
N LEU A 178 5.25 19.37 -0.53
CA LEU A 178 5.97 20.54 -1.02
C LEU A 178 7.45 20.49 -0.61
N GLY A 179 7.74 20.20 0.65
CA GLY A 179 9.12 20.05 1.14
C GLY A 179 9.87 18.96 0.40
N PHE A 180 9.25 17.81 0.19
CA PHE A 180 9.82 16.70 -0.60
C PHE A 180 10.15 17.13 -2.03
N LEU A 181 9.22 17.78 -2.73
CA LEU A 181 9.43 18.21 -4.10
C LEU A 181 10.50 19.31 -4.21
N MET A 182 10.54 20.23 -3.28
CA MET A 182 11.57 21.29 -3.29
C MET A 182 12.99 20.76 -3.05
N SER A 183 13.15 19.76 -2.20
CA SER A 183 14.45 19.16 -1.89
C SER A 183 14.91 18.10 -2.90
N ASN A 184 13.97 17.45 -3.60
CA ASN A 184 14.27 16.32 -4.51
C ASN A 184 13.96 16.62 -5.99
N TRP A 185 13.72 17.88 -6.35
CA TRP A 185 13.35 18.23 -7.71
C TRP A 185 14.40 17.78 -8.73
N ARG A 186 13.94 17.13 -9.79
CA ARG A 186 14.75 16.68 -10.92
C ARG A 186 13.97 16.90 -12.22
N ASP A 187 14.63 17.55 -13.17
CA ASP A 187 14.01 17.85 -14.46
C ASP A 187 13.99 16.63 -15.40
N GLY A 188 13.07 16.68 -16.37
CA GLY A 188 12.92 15.70 -17.41
C GLY A 188 12.25 14.39 -17.01
N ALA A 189 12.04 13.52 -17.99
CA ALA A 189 11.31 12.25 -17.84
C ALA A 189 11.95 11.30 -16.81
N ARG A 190 13.28 11.14 -16.87
CA ARG A 190 14.03 10.32 -15.90
C ARG A 190 13.97 10.92 -14.50
N GLY A 191 13.96 12.26 -14.40
CA GLY A 191 13.81 12.98 -13.15
C GLY A 191 12.45 12.70 -12.50
N ALA A 192 11.36 12.79 -13.27
CA ALA A 192 10.01 12.49 -12.81
C ALA A 192 9.89 11.06 -12.29
N PHE A 193 10.40 10.06 -13.02
CA PHE A 193 10.41 8.66 -12.59
C PHE A 193 11.19 8.47 -11.29
N ARG A 194 12.43 9.03 -11.18
CA ARG A 194 13.24 8.94 -9.96
C ARG A 194 12.60 9.60 -8.75
N MET A 195 11.93 10.73 -8.94
CA MET A 195 11.15 11.38 -7.88
C MET A 195 9.98 10.50 -7.44
N GLY A 196 9.29 9.83 -8.38
CA GLY A 196 8.25 8.85 -8.08
C GLY A 196 8.78 7.67 -7.25
N VAL A 197 9.92 7.09 -7.64
CA VAL A 197 10.60 6.03 -6.88
C VAL A 197 10.97 6.52 -5.49
N SER A 198 11.61 7.69 -5.37
CA SER A 198 12.00 8.25 -4.07
C SER A 198 10.80 8.46 -3.15
N HIS A 199 9.70 9.02 -3.68
CA HIS A 199 8.46 9.17 -2.91
C HIS A 199 7.86 7.81 -2.54
N GLY A 200 7.89 6.83 -3.44
CA GLY A 200 7.45 5.46 -3.19
C GLY A 200 8.22 4.80 -2.05
N VAL A 201 9.55 4.98 -1.99
CA VAL A 201 10.40 4.46 -0.92
C VAL A 201 10.04 5.07 0.44
N TYR A 202 9.83 6.38 0.54
CA TYR A 202 9.35 7.01 1.78
C TYR A 202 7.95 6.53 2.15
N CYS A 203 7.06 6.39 1.16
CA CYS A 203 5.71 5.88 1.35
C CYS A 203 5.71 4.45 1.87
N LEU A 204 6.52 3.58 1.28
CA LEU A 204 6.73 2.21 1.74
C LEU A 204 7.33 2.20 3.14
N GLY A 205 8.41 2.96 3.37
CA GLY A 205 9.07 3.06 4.68
C GLY A 205 8.13 3.47 5.81
N CYS A 206 7.14 4.32 5.57
CA CYS A 206 6.22 4.73 6.64
C CYS A 206 5.09 3.71 6.92
N CYS A 207 4.78 2.77 6.02
CA CYS A 207 3.60 1.91 6.19
C CYS A 207 3.79 0.41 5.87
N TRP A 208 4.97 -0.07 5.45
CA TRP A 208 5.19 -1.49 5.13
C TRP A 208 4.80 -2.43 6.27
N ALA A 209 5.12 -2.06 7.51
CA ALA A 209 4.80 -2.88 8.67
C ALA A 209 3.29 -3.01 8.90
N LEU A 210 2.51 -1.94 8.60
CA LEU A 210 1.05 -2.01 8.60
C LEU A 210 0.53 -2.99 7.54
N MET A 211 1.18 -3.05 6.36
CA MET A 211 0.79 -4.01 5.33
C MET A 211 1.10 -5.45 5.76
N CYS A 212 2.16 -5.67 6.54
CA CYS A 212 2.46 -6.98 7.12
C CYS A 212 1.42 -7.45 8.16
N VAL A 213 0.67 -6.55 8.79
CA VAL A 213 -0.44 -6.91 9.69
C VAL A 213 -1.51 -7.73 8.97
N LEU A 214 -1.66 -7.58 7.66
CA LEU A 214 -2.57 -8.40 6.87
C LEU A 214 -2.28 -9.90 6.99
N PHE A 215 -1.03 -10.29 7.20
CA PHE A 215 -0.70 -11.71 7.49
C PHE A 215 -1.22 -12.19 8.84
N ALA A 216 -1.40 -11.30 9.81
CA ALA A 216 -1.98 -11.66 11.11
C ALA A 216 -3.49 -11.80 11.04
N VAL A 217 -4.17 -10.88 10.35
CA VAL A 217 -5.64 -10.76 10.36
C VAL A 217 -6.32 -11.35 9.13
N GLY A 218 -5.53 -11.81 8.15
CA GLY A 218 -5.99 -12.38 6.88
C GLY A 218 -5.88 -11.39 5.71
N VAL A 219 -5.06 -11.79 4.73
CA VAL A 219 -4.74 -10.96 3.56
C VAL A 219 -5.99 -10.60 2.74
N MET A 220 -6.97 -11.51 2.63
CA MET A 220 -8.22 -11.31 1.89
C MET A 220 -9.39 -10.84 2.77
N ASN A 221 -9.10 -10.43 3.99
CA ASN A 221 -10.13 -9.82 4.84
C ASN A 221 -10.31 -8.34 4.48
N LEU A 222 -11.28 -8.05 3.60
CA LEU A 222 -11.53 -6.70 3.08
C LEU A 222 -11.85 -5.66 4.16
N LEU A 223 -12.39 -6.09 5.31
CA LEU A 223 -12.64 -5.19 6.43
C LEU A 223 -11.31 -4.65 6.99
N TRP A 224 -10.32 -5.52 7.19
CA TRP A 224 -9.00 -5.12 7.66
C TRP A 224 -8.21 -4.35 6.60
N VAL A 225 -8.34 -4.73 5.31
CA VAL A 225 -7.77 -3.95 4.20
C VAL A 225 -8.33 -2.53 4.21
N ALA A 226 -9.65 -2.36 4.40
CA ALA A 226 -10.30 -1.05 4.48
C ALA A 226 -9.87 -0.29 5.75
N ALA A 227 -9.83 -0.94 6.91
CA ALA A 227 -9.41 -0.33 8.17
C ALA A 227 -7.96 0.17 8.09
N LEU A 228 -7.04 -0.64 7.56
CA LEU A 228 -5.65 -0.23 7.35
C LEU A 228 -5.52 0.89 6.31
N THR A 229 -6.32 0.86 5.25
CA THR A 229 -6.38 1.96 4.27
C THR A 229 -6.80 3.28 4.94
N ALA A 230 -7.86 3.25 5.73
CA ALA A 230 -8.33 4.41 6.49
C ALA A 230 -7.27 4.91 7.48
N LEU A 231 -6.59 3.99 8.18
CA LEU A 231 -5.52 4.32 9.10
C LEU A 231 -4.34 4.99 8.39
N VAL A 232 -3.89 4.43 7.26
CA VAL A 232 -2.79 5.02 6.47
C VAL A 232 -3.17 6.40 5.94
N LEU A 233 -4.42 6.60 5.50
CA LEU A 233 -4.93 7.91 5.10
C LEU A 233 -4.91 8.89 6.28
N LEU A 234 -5.38 8.47 7.45
CA LEU A 234 -5.37 9.28 8.67
C LEU A 234 -3.94 9.68 9.07
N GLU A 235 -2.99 8.74 9.03
CA GLU A 235 -1.59 9.00 9.33
C GLU A 235 -0.93 9.99 8.36
N LYS A 236 -1.22 9.87 7.05
CA LYS A 236 -0.55 10.66 6.01
C LYS A 236 -1.23 12.00 5.75
N VAL A 237 -2.54 12.06 5.76
CA VAL A 237 -3.32 13.24 5.36
C VAL A 237 -3.98 13.92 6.55
N GLY A 238 -4.30 13.17 7.60
CA GLY A 238 -4.98 13.67 8.78
C GLY A 238 -4.14 14.65 9.62
N PRO A 239 -4.76 15.58 10.34
CA PRO A 239 -4.05 16.58 11.16
C PRO A 239 -3.23 15.96 12.29
N PHE A 240 -3.70 14.84 12.84
CA PHE A 240 -3.09 14.15 14.00
C PHE A 240 -2.32 12.87 13.60
N GLY A 241 -1.79 12.77 12.39
CA GLY A 241 -1.21 11.54 11.86
C GLY A 241 -0.07 10.95 12.69
N ALA A 242 0.80 11.78 13.29
CA ALA A 242 1.86 11.30 14.18
C ALA A 242 1.32 10.73 15.50
N ILE A 243 0.25 11.31 16.02
CA ILE A 243 -0.43 10.78 17.22
C ILE A 243 -1.13 9.48 16.88
N ALA A 244 -1.86 9.44 15.75
CA ALA A 244 -2.51 8.23 15.27
C ALA A 244 -1.53 7.06 15.13
N ALA A 245 -0.34 7.29 14.53
CA ALA A 245 0.70 6.30 14.42
C ALA A 245 1.16 5.75 15.79
N ARG A 246 1.38 6.63 16.76
CA ARG A 246 1.81 6.22 18.12
C ARG A 246 0.71 5.42 18.83
N VAL A 247 -0.52 5.91 18.81
CA VAL A 247 -1.67 5.23 19.42
C VAL A 247 -1.86 3.85 18.81
N THR A 248 -1.85 3.76 17.49
CA THR A 248 -1.95 2.47 16.78
C THR A 248 -0.80 1.54 17.15
N GLY A 249 0.42 2.04 17.26
CA GLY A 249 1.58 1.23 17.67
C GLY A 249 1.39 0.62 19.06
N VAL A 250 0.94 1.42 20.02
CA VAL A 250 0.66 0.94 21.39
C VAL A 250 -0.48 -0.09 21.40
N VAL A 251 -1.57 0.19 20.68
CA VAL A 251 -2.71 -0.73 20.59
C VAL A 251 -2.30 -2.06 19.95
N MET A 252 -1.52 -2.03 18.87
CA MET A 252 -1.03 -3.25 18.23
C MET A 252 -0.15 -4.09 19.17
N ILE A 253 0.74 -3.46 19.94
CA ILE A 253 1.56 -4.17 20.92
C ILE A 253 0.67 -4.79 22.00
N ALA A 254 -0.28 -4.03 22.56
CA ALA A 254 -1.18 -4.52 23.60
C ALA A 254 -2.00 -5.74 23.12
N VAL A 255 -2.62 -5.63 21.95
CA VAL A 255 -3.37 -6.75 21.33
C VAL A 255 -2.45 -7.93 21.02
N GLY A 256 -1.25 -7.66 20.50
CA GLY A 256 -0.28 -8.70 20.20
C GLY A 256 0.17 -9.47 21.43
N VAL A 257 0.38 -8.79 22.57
CA VAL A 257 0.71 -9.43 23.86
C VAL A 257 -0.47 -10.28 24.37
N MET A 258 -1.71 -9.83 24.17
CA MET A 258 -2.89 -10.64 24.55
C MET A 258 -3.04 -11.91 23.70
N TRP A 259 -2.44 -11.99 22.54
CA TRP A 259 -2.50 -13.15 21.64
C TRP A 259 -1.35 -14.15 21.86
N LEU A 260 -0.31 -13.79 22.62
CA LEU A 260 0.81 -14.68 22.99
C LEU A 260 0.43 -15.64 24.12
#